data_ab458834daaaaeb861f9779fc6d8f348
#
_entry.id   ab458834daaaaeb861f9779fc6d8f348
#
_cell.length_a   1.000
_cell.length_b   1.000
_cell.length_c   1.000
_cell.angle_alpha   90.00
_cell.angle_beta   90.00
_cell.angle_gamma   90.00
#
_symmetry.space_group_name_H-M   'P 1'
#
loop_
_entity.id
_entity.type
_entity.pdbx_description
1 polymer ?
#
loop_
_entity_poly.entity_id
_entity_poly.type
_entity_poly.pdbx_seq_one_letter_code
_entity_poly.pdbx_strand_id
1 'polypeptide(L)'
;MNIPKLICIFNFFFVFYIYASPIKLPFKSGLCKGNENSDFLSNYYNQFLYTPITIGSSNQKLELALKLNRYITYMIGSENSKLKSNYFNEKDSSTYQKLSEEMIVSREDEFFGSYKSSDNINFGENTKINNYIFFLSQKEQYFDETGHIGLKMLPDNLDKKKFLSLDFISQLKSKSLINSYYFYFKYNLINEKDFIFNGNLIIGATPHEYEKSELFQEKNFREIYTKFDEAYNTRWNLDFLEVKYDNKVISKNDLCEFSTTFGFIVAPVSFIDIYNKFFNRTGCYGKYNGDEETKKYMYLYCEDSIDITKFKNIEFTTKNKEINFVLTYKDLFKKIGTNNYFLILFNEDINEWILGHIILNKYTIVFNTEKRTIGYYIDPSSETNPENKSKTHLYIIFIVLSVVFLGVIIGLLVYIFYYRPKYRKIRPNELEENFDYTSNDNNNNQNSQEDNKLGV
;
A
#
# COMPACT_ATOMS: atom_id res chain seq x y z
N MET A 1 -2.13 43.80 -54.65
CA MET A 1 -2.55 42.47 -54.26
C MET A 1 -2.19 42.30 -52.79
N ASN A 2 -3.17 42.54 -51.91
CA ASN A 2 -3.00 42.53 -50.46
C ASN A 2 -3.22 41.11 -49.94
N ILE A 3 -2.17 40.54 -49.33
CA ILE A 3 -2.26 39.27 -48.62
C ILE A 3 -2.67 39.57 -47.17
N PRO A 4 -3.81 39.10 -46.66
CA PRO A 4 -4.13 39.28 -45.27
C PRO A 4 -3.29 38.35 -44.41
N LYS A 5 -2.63 38.94 -43.40
CA LYS A 5 -1.91 38.25 -42.36
C LYS A 5 -2.90 37.40 -41.53
N LEU A 6 -2.82 36.08 -41.72
CA LEU A 6 -3.50 35.11 -40.87
C LEU A 6 -2.77 35.04 -39.52
N ILE A 7 -3.25 35.79 -38.55
CA ILE A 7 -2.78 35.66 -37.15
C ILE A 7 -3.40 34.39 -36.60
N CYS A 8 -2.66 33.28 -36.58
CA CYS A 8 -2.97 32.12 -35.80
C CYS A 8 -2.74 32.47 -34.33
N ILE A 9 -3.82 32.84 -33.65
CA ILE A 9 -3.83 32.92 -32.20
C ILE A 9 -3.86 31.47 -31.69
N PHE A 10 -2.69 30.90 -31.41
CA PHE A 10 -2.56 29.71 -30.57
C PHE A 10 -2.97 30.09 -29.16
N ASN A 11 -4.24 29.87 -28.82
CA ASN A 11 -4.68 29.83 -27.44
C ASN A 11 -4.00 28.63 -26.77
N PHE A 12 -2.85 28.85 -26.20
CA PHE A 12 -2.28 27.96 -25.19
C PHE A 12 -3.21 27.99 -24.00
N PHE A 13 -4.17 27.09 -23.97
CA PHE A 13 -4.84 26.72 -22.71
C PHE A 13 -3.78 26.07 -21.83
N PHE A 14 -3.10 26.87 -21.04
CA PHE A 14 -2.43 26.39 -19.84
C PHE A 14 -3.52 25.88 -18.90
N VAL A 15 -3.85 24.61 -19.02
CA VAL A 15 -4.60 23.91 -17.97
C VAL A 15 -3.65 23.85 -16.79
N PHE A 16 -3.75 24.84 -15.90
CA PHE A 16 -3.14 24.74 -14.59
C PHE A 16 -3.87 23.59 -13.88
N TYR A 17 -3.32 22.39 -13.96
CA TYR A 17 -3.67 21.35 -13.01
C TYR A 17 -3.25 21.87 -11.64
N ILE A 18 -4.23 22.40 -10.89
CA ILE A 18 -4.03 22.68 -9.48
C ILE A 18 -3.90 21.29 -8.83
N TYR A 19 -2.66 20.82 -8.70
CA TYR A 19 -2.37 19.63 -7.94
C TYR A 19 -2.71 19.92 -6.49
N ALA A 20 -3.72 19.23 -5.96
CA ALA A 20 -3.98 19.27 -4.53
C ALA A 20 -2.73 18.79 -3.80
N SER A 21 -2.26 19.57 -2.85
CA SER A 21 -1.12 19.18 -2.02
C SER A 21 -1.50 17.96 -1.19
N PRO A 22 -0.58 17.01 -0.98
CA PRO A 22 -0.84 15.88 -0.10
C PRO A 22 -1.26 16.34 1.30
N ILE A 23 -2.23 15.62 1.86
CA ILE A 23 -2.71 15.86 3.21
C ILE A 23 -1.75 15.22 4.20
N LYS A 24 -1.41 15.96 5.26
CA LYS A 24 -0.60 15.48 6.38
C LYS A 24 -1.49 15.38 7.61
N LEU A 25 -1.66 14.17 8.12
CA LEU A 25 -2.30 13.94 9.41
C LEU A 25 -1.22 13.60 10.44
N PRO A 26 -0.96 14.46 11.42
CA PRO A 26 -0.01 14.15 12.47
C PRO A 26 -0.55 12.98 13.29
N PHE A 27 0.33 12.08 13.70
CA PHE A 27 -0.02 11.03 14.64
C PHE A 27 1.02 10.91 15.75
N LYS A 28 0.59 10.35 16.86
CA LYS A 28 1.45 9.85 17.93
C LYS A 28 0.99 8.46 18.34
N SER A 29 1.92 7.61 18.74
CA SER A 29 1.56 6.35 19.38
C SER A 29 1.07 6.61 20.80
N GLY A 30 0.07 5.88 21.20
CA GLY A 30 -0.50 5.94 22.54
C GLY A 30 -1.05 4.57 22.93
N LEU A 31 -1.21 4.39 24.21
CA LEU A 31 -1.84 3.19 24.75
C LEU A 31 -3.35 3.26 24.52
N CYS A 32 -3.98 2.12 24.35
CA CYS A 32 -5.43 2.04 24.44
C CYS A 32 -5.85 2.56 25.82
N LYS A 33 -6.68 3.62 25.84
CA LYS A 33 -7.17 4.21 27.09
C LYS A 33 -7.98 3.16 27.85
N GLY A 34 -7.57 2.82 29.04
CA GLY A 34 -8.17 1.78 29.88
C GLY A 34 -7.15 0.80 30.47
N ASN A 35 -5.96 0.71 29.89
CA ASN A 35 -4.90 -0.20 30.32
C ASN A 35 -3.75 0.50 31.07
N GLU A 36 -4.00 1.63 31.72
CA GLU A 36 -2.97 2.42 32.41
C GLU A 36 -2.19 1.64 33.48
N ASN A 37 -2.78 0.53 33.99
CA ASN A 37 -2.16 -0.36 34.98
C ASN A 37 -1.54 -1.64 34.40
N SER A 38 -1.52 -1.78 33.05
CA SER A 38 -0.93 -2.93 32.41
C SER A 38 0.60 -2.84 32.42
N ASP A 39 1.26 -3.99 32.47
CA ASP A 39 2.70 -4.02 32.36
C ASP A 39 3.18 -3.44 31.02
N PHE A 40 4.47 -3.09 30.97
CA PHE A 40 5.11 -2.53 29.81
C PHE A 40 4.76 -3.25 28.50
N LEU A 41 4.66 -4.57 28.51
CA LEU A 41 4.45 -5.38 27.33
C LEU A 41 3.00 -5.33 26.83
N SER A 42 2.03 -5.33 27.74
CA SER A 42 0.63 -5.09 27.40
C SER A 42 0.44 -3.75 26.73
N ASN A 43 1.20 -2.75 27.19
CA ASN A 43 1.18 -1.41 26.65
C ASN A 43 1.73 -1.34 25.21
N TYR A 44 2.77 -2.10 24.89
CA TYR A 44 3.32 -2.18 23.53
C TYR A 44 2.47 -3.01 22.59
N TYR A 45 1.83 -4.02 23.10
CA TYR A 45 0.98 -4.88 22.31
C TYR A 45 -0.17 -4.11 21.66
N ASN A 46 -0.86 -3.27 22.44
CA ASN A 46 -1.99 -2.46 21.99
C ASN A 46 -1.57 -0.98 21.73
N GLN A 47 -0.52 -0.78 20.99
CA GLN A 47 -0.03 0.56 20.69
C GLN A 47 -0.67 1.11 19.41
N PHE A 48 -1.71 1.93 19.57
CA PHE A 48 -2.37 2.58 18.45
C PHE A 48 -1.67 3.88 18.03
N LEU A 49 -1.83 4.24 16.76
CA LEU A 49 -1.47 5.56 16.25
C LEU A 49 -2.71 6.46 16.33
N TYR A 50 -2.65 7.50 17.13
CA TYR A 50 -3.74 8.46 17.29
C TYR A 50 -3.48 9.74 16.51
N THR A 51 -4.51 10.22 15.79
CA THR A 51 -4.51 11.52 15.12
C THR A 51 -5.53 12.44 15.76
N PRO A 52 -5.15 13.69 16.09
CA PRO A 52 -6.10 14.69 16.60
C PRO A 52 -6.97 15.22 15.44
N ILE A 53 -8.25 15.34 15.71
CA ILE A 53 -9.21 15.97 14.81
C ILE A 53 -10.06 17.00 15.56
N THR A 54 -10.71 17.88 14.81
CA THR A 54 -11.81 18.69 15.34
C THR A 54 -13.06 18.43 14.52
N ILE A 55 -14.21 18.34 15.18
CA ILE A 55 -15.48 18.02 14.55
C ILE A 55 -16.61 18.92 15.05
N GLY A 56 -17.56 19.16 14.15
CA GLY A 56 -18.75 19.91 14.44
C GLY A 56 -18.56 21.43 14.44
N SER A 57 -19.67 22.15 14.51
CA SER A 57 -19.68 23.62 14.57
C SER A 57 -19.04 24.17 15.85
N SER A 58 -19.01 23.40 16.92
CA SER A 58 -18.37 23.71 18.21
C SER A 58 -16.88 23.37 18.26
N ASN A 59 -16.31 22.82 17.17
CA ASN A 59 -14.90 22.39 17.09
C ASN A 59 -14.47 21.46 18.22
N GLN A 60 -15.27 20.42 18.48
CA GLN A 60 -14.94 19.41 19.50
C GLN A 60 -13.66 18.67 19.11
N LYS A 61 -12.73 18.56 20.06
CA LYS A 61 -11.44 17.90 19.85
C LYS A 61 -11.56 16.43 20.21
N LEU A 62 -11.18 15.57 19.27
CA LEU A 62 -11.12 14.12 19.45
C LEU A 62 -9.76 13.58 19.01
N GLU A 63 -9.39 12.43 19.54
CA GLU A 63 -8.26 11.63 19.07
C GLU A 63 -8.81 10.33 18.49
N LEU A 64 -8.56 10.07 17.21
CA LEU A 64 -8.99 8.86 16.51
C LEU A 64 -7.81 7.96 16.20
N ALA A 65 -7.96 6.66 16.41
CA ALA A 65 -6.96 5.67 16.05
C ALA A 65 -6.91 5.47 14.53
N LEU A 66 -5.73 5.40 13.94
CA LEU A 66 -5.53 5.07 12.52
C LEU A 66 -5.46 3.54 12.38
N LYS A 67 -6.43 2.92 11.70
CA LYS A 67 -6.55 1.45 11.64
C LYS A 67 -6.50 0.92 10.21
N LEU A 68 -5.48 0.13 9.87
CA LEU A 68 -5.34 -0.55 8.58
C LEU A 68 -6.32 -1.71 8.40
N ASN A 69 -6.90 -2.22 9.48
CA ASN A 69 -7.85 -3.34 9.48
C ASN A 69 -9.32 -2.92 9.55
N ARG A 70 -9.63 -1.61 9.45
CA ARG A 70 -10.99 -1.05 9.41
C ARG A 70 -11.14 -0.19 8.17
N TYR A 71 -12.32 -0.17 7.54
CA TYR A 71 -12.54 0.58 6.30
C TYR A 71 -13.39 1.85 6.46
N ILE A 72 -14.07 2.03 7.57
CA ILE A 72 -14.85 3.24 7.83
C ILE A 72 -14.28 4.06 8.98
N THR A 73 -14.71 5.31 9.06
CA THR A 73 -14.51 6.13 10.25
C THR A 73 -15.64 5.90 11.24
N TYR A 74 -15.24 5.61 12.48
CA TYR A 74 -16.13 5.31 13.58
C TYR A 74 -15.84 6.25 14.74
N MET A 75 -16.88 6.84 15.32
CA MET A 75 -16.77 7.74 16.47
C MET A 75 -17.70 7.27 17.59
N ILE A 76 -17.32 7.60 18.80
CA ILE A 76 -18.10 7.30 19.99
C ILE A 76 -18.92 8.50 20.34
N GLY A 77 -20.24 8.32 20.53
CA GLY A 77 -21.17 9.37 20.88
C GLY A 77 -21.26 9.61 22.39
N SER A 78 -21.88 10.73 22.75
CA SER A 78 -22.02 11.19 24.14
C SER A 78 -22.91 10.30 25.01
N GLU A 79 -23.79 9.49 24.41
CA GLU A 79 -24.67 8.59 25.13
C GLU A 79 -23.98 7.30 25.59
N ASN A 80 -22.72 7.10 25.23
CA ASN A 80 -21.90 6.00 25.73
C ASN A 80 -21.42 6.31 27.16
N SER A 81 -22.08 5.71 28.14
CA SER A 81 -21.93 6.04 29.56
C SER A 81 -20.56 5.68 30.16
N LYS A 82 -19.76 4.85 29.47
CA LYS A 82 -18.45 4.40 29.98
C LYS A 82 -17.32 5.37 29.72
N LEU A 83 -17.44 6.24 28.72
CA LEU A 83 -16.37 7.16 28.36
C LEU A 83 -16.53 8.50 29.10
N LYS A 84 -15.50 8.84 29.86
CA LYS A 84 -15.40 10.17 30.50
C LYS A 84 -14.82 11.25 29.61
N SER A 85 -14.21 10.88 28.47
CA SER A 85 -13.54 11.81 27.54
C SER A 85 -13.41 11.17 26.16
N ASN A 86 -13.06 11.96 25.15
CA ASN A 86 -12.81 11.54 23.76
C ASN A 86 -14.05 10.96 23.05
N TYR A 87 -15.22 11.56 23.31
CA TYR A 87 -16.46 11.27 22.63
C TYR A 87 -16.98 12.53 21.89
N PHE A 88 -17.76 12.30 20.85
CA PHE A 88 -18.44 13.34 20.12
C PHE A 88 -19.84 13.59 20.70
N ASN A 89 -20.13 14.84 21.09
CA ASN A 89 -21.47 15.26 21.49
C ASN A 89 -22.18 15.90 20.29
N GLU A 90 -23.04 15.14 19.64
CA GLU A 90 -23.80 15.58 18.46
C GLU A 90 -24.73 16.74 18.76
N LYS A 91 -25.20 16.87 20.01
CA LYS A 91 -26.12 17.94 20.45
C LYS A 91 -25.44 19.32 20.46
N ASP A 92 -24.10 19.33 20.57
CA ASP A 92 -23.31 20.56 20.57
C ASP A 92 -22.89 20.98 19.15
N SER A 93 -23.36 20.29 18.09
CA SER A 93 -23.03 20.61 16.72
C SER A 93 -24.28 20.96 15.90
N SER A 94 -24.37 22.20 15.46
CA SER A 94 -25.44 22.65 14.55
C SER A 94 -25.27 22.16 13.10
N THR A 95 -24.12 21.56 12.75
CA THR A 95 -23.83 21.01 11.43
C THR A 95 -23.97 19.48 11.39
N TYR A 96 -24.25 18.87 12.53
CA TYR A 96 -24.49 17.42 12.62
C TYR A 96 -25.76 17.00 11.89
N GLN A 97 -25.68 15.91 11.16
CA GLN A 97 -26.81 15.27 10.47
C GLN A 97 -26.78 13.76 10.70
N LYS A 98 -27.87 13.22 11.21
CA LYS A 98 -28.11 11.78 11.24
C LYS A 98 -28.65 11.36 9.88
N LEU A 99 -27.90 10.51 9.16
CA LEU A 99 -28.20 10.09 7.80
C LEU A 99 -28.99 8.79 7.70
N SER A 100 -29.04 7.99 8.76
CA SER A 100 -29.86 6.78 8.82
C SER A 100 -30.67 6.74 10.11
N GLU A 101 -31.92 6.28 10.00
CA GLU A 101 -32.76 5.98 11.17
C GLU A 101 -32.44 4.61 11.75
N GLU A 102 -32.00 3.68 10.89
CA GLU A 102 -31.69 2.33 11.31
C GLU A 102 -30.27 2.21 11.82
N MET A 103 -30.14 1.61 12.98
CA MET A 103 -28.89 1.17 13.52
C MET A 103 -28.33 0.06 12.65
N ILE A 104 -27.18 0.28 12.01
CA ILE A 104 -26.52 -0.76 11.22
C ILE A 104 -26.01 -1.81 12.20
N VAL A 105 -26.61 -2.99 12.16
CA VAL A 105 -26.20 -4.13 12.96
C VAL A 105 -25.56 -5.15 12.05
N SER A 106 -24.27 -5.03 11.81
CA SER A 106 -23.50 -6.10 11.20
C SER A 106 -22.67 -6.80 12.26
N ARG A 107 -22.87 -8.10 12.44
CA ARG A 107 -22.04 -8.90 13.36
C ARG A 107 -20.60 -9.04 12.85
N GLU A 108 -20.41 -8.95 11.54
CA GLU A 108 -19.11 -9.16 10.89
C GLU A 108 -18.27 -7.87 10.83
N ASP A 109 -18.93 -6.70 10.85
CA ASP A 109 -18.28 -5.41 10.57
C ASP A 109 -18.08 -4.50 11.79
N GLU A 110 -18.32 -4.97 13.01
CA GLU A 110 -18.09 -4.21 14.26
C GLU A 110 -18.90 -2.90 14.38
N PHE A 111 -20.00 -2.73 13.63
CA PHE A 111 -20.84 -1.52 13.65
C PHE A 111 -22.03 -1.59 14.60
N PHE A 112 -21.94 -2.43 15.59
CA PHE A 112 -23.03 -2.60 16.54
C PHE A 112 -23.43 -1.27 17.17
N GLY A 113 -24.68 -0.92 17.03
CA GLY A 113 -25.25 0.22 17.71
C GLY A 113 -24.81 1.58 17.21
N SER A 114 -24.43 1.69 15.92
CA SER A 114 -24.02 2.95 15.34
C SER A 114 -24.98 3.44 14.26
N TYR A 115 -25.04 4.75 14.09
CA TYR A 115 -25.80 5.44 13.05
C TYR A 115 -24.85 6.04 12.02
N LYS A 116 -25.24 5.92 10.74
CA LYS A 116 -24.57 6.70 9.69
C LYS A 116 -24.89 8.17 9.92
N SER A 117 -23.84 8.98 10.00
CA SER A 117 -23.93 10.40 10.35
C SER A 117 -23.02 11.22 9.46
N SER A 118 -23.21 12.52 9.43
CA SER A 118 -22.25 13.47 8.83
C SER A 118 -22.10 14.73 9.66
N ASP A 119 -20.93 15.32 9.57
CA ASP A 119 -20.63 16.64 10.16
C ASP A 119 -19.42 17.26 9.44
N ASN A 120 -19.12 18.50 9.77
CA ASN A 120 -17.90 19.16 9.36
C ASN A 120 -16.75 18.68 10.22
N ILE A 121 -15.68 18.21 9.58
CA ILE A 121 -14.49 17.72 10.27
C ILE A 121 -13.25 18.48 9.80
N ASN A 122 -12.30 18.69 10.70
CA ASN A 122 -11.02 19.24 10.37
C ASN A 122 -9.92 18.28 10.78
N PHE A 123 -9.12 17.88 9.80
CA PHE A 123 -7.98 16.99 9.95
C PHE A 123 -6.70 17.83 9.91
N GLY A 124 -6.01 17.93 11.04
CA GLY A 124 -4.80 18.74 11.15
C GLY A 124 -5.09 20.25 11.01
N GLU A 125 -4.09 21.02 10.60
CA GLU A 125 -4.18 22.49 10.62
C GLU A 125 -5.00 23.07 9.45
N ASN A 126 -5.06 22.41 8.29
CA ASN A 126 -5.56 23.01 7.05
C ASN A 126 -6.54 22.16 6.24
N THR A 127 -6.97 21.01 6.73
CA THR A 127 -7.83 20.11 5.93
C THR A 127 -9.24 20.05 6.50
N LYS A 128 -10.08 20.98 6.08
CA LYS A 128 -11.50 21.02 6.45
C LYS A 128 -12.33 20.25 5.43
N ILE A 129 -13.18 19.34 5.91
CA ILE A 129 -14.12 18.56 5.11
C ILE A 129 -15.53 18.85 5.61
N ASN A 130 -16.35 19.46 4.76
CA ASN A 130 -17.77 19.65 5.05
C ASN A 130 -18.53 18.35 4.74
N ASN A 131 -19.54 18.05 5.56
CA ASN A 131 -20.41 16.88 5.41
C ASN A 131 -19.58 15.57 5.26
N TYR A 132 -18.61 15.39 6.16
CA TYR A 132 -17.84 14.15 6.21
C TYR A 132 -18.71 13.06 6.82
N ILE A 133 -18.71 11.87 6.19
CA ILE A 133 -19.55 10.75 6.59
C ILE A 133 -18.76 9.84 7.53
N PHE A 134 -19.38 9.49 8.67
CA PHE A 134 -18.85 8.59 9.67
C PHE A 134 -19.98 7.80 10.35
N PHE A 135 -19.61 6.82 11.15
CA PHE A 135 -20.54 6.08 11.98
C PHE A 135 -20.40 6.53 13.44
N LEU A 136 -21.51 6.90 14.05
CA LEU A 136 -21.57 7.35 15.43
C LEU A 136 -22.20 6.26 16.31
N SER A 137 -21.44 5.73 17.26
CA SER A 137 -21.93 4.77 18.25
C SER A 137 -22.55 5.47 19.43
N GLN A 138 -23.78 5.11 19.75
CA GLN A 138 -24.50 5.60 20.93
C GLN A 138 -24.61 4.56 22.05
N LYS A 139 -24.25 3.30 21.79
CA LYS A 139 -24.34 2.23 22.77
C LYS A 139 -22.97 1.74 23.21
N GLU A 140 -22.89 1.26 24.44
CA GLU A 140 -21.72 0.53 24.94
C GLU A 140 -21.41 -0.65 24.03
N GLN A 141 -20.20 -0.65 23.46
CA GLN A 141 -19.69 -1.79 22.73
C GLN A 141 -18.48 -2.38 23.44
N TYR A 142 -18.41 -3.70 23.37
CA TYR A 142 -17.44 -4.50 24.13
C TYR A 142 -15.99 -4.41 23.60
N PHE A 143 -15.75 -3.78 22.42
CA PHE A 143 -14.49 -4.05 21.71
C PHE A 143 -13.55 -2.87 21.45
N ASP A 144 -14.01 -1.64 21.43
CA ASP A 144 -13.12 -0.50 21.18
C ASP A 144 -13.51 0.72 22.01
N GLU A 145 -12.68 1.05 22.97
CA GLU A 145 -12.85 2.26 23.80
C GLU A 145 -12.49 3.55 23.07
N THR A 146 -12.12 3.47 21.79
CA THR A 146 -11.69 4.64 21.01
C THR A 146 -12.26 4.66 19.61
N GLY A 147 -12.68 5.83 19.16
CA GLY A 147 -13.01 6.05 17.76
C GLY A 147 -11.80 5.83 16.85
N HIS A 148 -12.06 5.57 15.56
CA HIS A 148 -10.99 5.30 14.61
C HIS A 148 -11.28 5.85 13.21
N ILE A 149 -10.21 6.07 12.44
CA ILE A 149 -10.23 6.27 11.00
C ILE A 149 -9.82 4.97 10.35
N GLY A 150 -10.71 4.39 9.54
CA GLY A 150 -10.43 3.17 8.80
C GLY A 150 -9.63 3.46 7.53
N LEU A 151 -8.58 2.66 7.31
CA LEU A 151 -7.66 2.74 6.17
C LEU A 151 -7.59 1.41 5.41
N LYS A 152 -8.50 0.48 5.69
CA LYS A 152 -8.62 -0.81 5.04
C LYS A 152 -9.21 -0.64 3.63
N MET A 153 -8.91 -1.56 2.73
CA MET A 153 -9.50 -1.60 1.40
C MET A 153 -10.99 -1.95 1.46
N LEU A 154 -11.76 -1.38 0.54
CA LEU A 154 -13.16 -1.76 0.37
C LEU A 154 -13.27 -3.13 -0.32
N PRO A 155 -14.20 -4.00 0.14
CA PRO A 155 -14.51 -5.25 -0.54
C PRO A 155 -15.06 -5.04 -1.95
N ASP A 156 -14.74 -5.96 -2.87
CA ASP A 156 -15.22 -5.88 -4.27
C ASP A 156 -16.72 -6.15 -4.42
N ASN A 157 -17.24 -7.02 -3.57
CA ASN A 157 -18.63 -7.44 -3.57
C ASN A 157 -19.59 -6.40 -3.00
N LEU A 158 -19.09 -5.36 -2.37
CA LEU A 158 -19.92 -4.26 -1.92
C LEU A 158 -20.31 -3.36 -3.10
N ASP A 159 -21.53 -2.87 -3.09
CA ASP A 159 -21.96 -1.84 -4.04
C ASP A 159 -21.01 -0.64 -3.95
N LYS A 160 -20.04 -0.60 -4.87
CA LYS A 160 -18.98 0.41 -4.88
C LYS A 160 -19.54 1.82 -4.77
N LYS A 161 -20.69 2.12 -5.40
CA LYS A 161 -21.29 3.45 -5.32
C LYS A 161 -21.80 3.79 -3.92
N LYS A 162 -22.29 2.79 -3.18
CA LYS A 162 -22.81 2.99 -1.83
C LYS A 162 -21.68 3.12 -0.79
N PHE A 163 -20.57 2.39 -0.98
CA PHE A 163 -19.48 2.31 -0.01
C PHE A 163 -18.29 3.23 -0.31
N LEU A 164 -18.01 3.59 -1.57
CA LEU A 164 -16.98 4.58 -1.93
C LEU A 164 -17.21 5.95 -1.25
N SER A 165 -18.44 6.22 -0.83
CA SER A 165 -18.74 7.42 -0.05
C SER A 165 -18.46 7.28 1.44
N LEU A 166 -18.02 6.12 1.92
CA LEU A 166 -17.90 5.81 3.36
C LEU A 166 -16.45 5.69 3.81
N ASP A 167 -15.54 5.20 2.96
CA ASP A 167 -14.15 5.12 3.34
C ASP A 167 -13.47 6.48 3.30
N PHE A 168 -12.49 6.65 4.18
CA PHE A 168 -11.81 7.92 4.40
C PHE A 168 -11.12 8.46 3.14
N ILE A 169 -10.34 7.63 2.47
CA ILE A 169 -9.54 8.05 1.30
C ILE A 169 -10.46 8.44 0.12
N SER A 170 -11.51 7.65 -0.12
CA SER A 170 -12.49 7.95 -1.17
C SER A 170 -13.26 9.23 -0.90
N GLN A 171 -13.60 9.54 0.36
CA GLN A 171 -14.22 10.80 0.71
C GLN A 171 -13.30 12.00 0.43
N LEU A 172 -12.01 11.89 0.74
CA LEU A 172 -11.02 12.94 0.39
C LEU A 172 -10.91 13.11 -1.14
N LYS A 173 -10.86 12.01 -1.88
CA LYS A 173 -10.76 12.04 -3.34
C LYS A 173 -12.01 12.64 -4.00
N SER A 174 -13.21 12.24 -3.56
CA SER A 174 -14.48 12.73 -4.10
C SER A 174 -14.68 14.24 -3.90
N LYS A 175 -14.04 14.79 -2.88
CA LYS A 175 -14.05 16.23 -2.58
C LYS A 175 -12.84 16.97 -3.19
N SER A 176 -12.08 16.30 -4.07
CA SER A 176 -10.90 16.86 -4.76
C SER A 176 -9.82 17.39 -3.81
N LEU A 177 -9.73 16.85 -2.60
CA LEU A 177 -8.73 17.23 -1.60
C LEU A 177 -7.41 16.49 -1.80
N ILE A 178 -7.40 15.40 -2.54
CA ILE A 178 -6.23 14.60 -2.90
C ILE A 178 -6.27 14.23 -4.38
N ASN A 179 -5.08 14.04 -4.98
CA ASN A 179 -4.96 13.69 -6.40
C ASN A 179 -4.89 12.19 -6.66
N SER A 180 -4.42 11.41 -5.69
CA SER A 180 -4.26 9.96 -5.82
C SER A 180 -4.74 9.23 -4.57
N TYR A 181 -4.94 7.93 -4.68
CA TYR A 181 -5.39 7.06 -3.59
C TYR A 181 -4.23 6.47 -2.78
N TYR A 182 -3.02 7.00 -2.93
CA TYR A 182 -1.86 6.59 -2.17
C TYR A 182 -1.88 7.19 -0.77
N PHE A 183 -1.41 6.39 0.19
CA PHE A 183 -1.06 6.88 1.52
C PHE A 183 0.11 6.08 2.10
N TYR A 184 0.84 6.70 3.03
CA TYR A 184 1.92 6.04 3.77
C TYR A 184 2.15 6.70 5.11
N PHE A 185 2.75 5.94 6.03
CA PHE A 185 3.13 6.44 7.34
C PHE A 185 4.58 6.90 7.31
N LYS A 186 4.79 8.16 7.65
CA LYS A 186 6.12 8.72 7.86
C LYS A 186 6.36 8.85 9.35
N TYR A 187 7.16 7.97 9.89
CA TYR A 187 7.54 7.99 11.29
C TYR A 187 8.67 8.99 11.53
N ASN A 188 8.58 9.74 12.64
CA ASN A 188 9.66 10.54 13.15
C ASN A 188 10.17 9.84 14.42
N LEU A 189 11.45 9.55 14.49
CA LEU A 189 12.09 9.01 15.66
C LEU A 189 12.08 10.06 16.77
N ILE A 190 11.35 9.83 17.87
CA ILE A 190 11.33 10.76 18.98
C ILE A 190 12.14 10.26 20.14
N ASN A 191 11.93 9.10 20.60
CA ASN A 191 12.64 8.61 21.76
C ASN A 191 12.76 7.09 21.68
N GLU A 192 13.97 6.64 21.41
CA GLU A 192 14.25 5.21 21.39
C GLU A 192 13.94 4.54 22.74
N LYS A 193 14.00 5.30 23.85
CA LYS A 193 13.79 4.73 25.19
C LYS A 193 12.35 4.33 25.45
N ASP A 194 11.38 5.12 24.98
CA ASP A 194 9.98 4.95 25.37
C ASP A 194 9.11 4.30 24.28
N PHE A 195 9.67 3.93 23.12
CA PHE A 195 8.92 3.42 21.95
C PHE A 195 7.71 4.27 21.56
N ILE A 196 7.76 5.54 21.85
CA ILE A 196 6.73 6.47 21.44
C ILE A 196 7.06 6.89 20.01
N PHE A 197 6.23 6.47 19.08
CA PHE A 197 6.28 6.90 17.70
C PHE A 197 5.43 8.16 17.55
N ASN A 198 5.93 9.13 16.81
CA ASN A 198 5.09 10.13 16.18
C ASN A 198 5.42 10.19 14.71
N GLY A 199 4.64 10.95 13.98
CA GLY A 199 4.85 11.09 12.56
C GLY A 199 3.67 11.74 11.87
N ASN A 200 3.60 11.48 10.58
CA ASN A 200 2.51 11.94 9.75
C ASN A 200 2.01 10.80 8.85
N LEU A 201 0.71 10.62 8.78
CA LEU A 201 0.07 9.92 7.70
C LEU A 201 -0.01 10.87 6.51
N ILE A 202 0.70 10.55 5.44
CA ILE A 202 0.71 11.32 4.19
C ILE A 202 -0.29 10.68 3.24
N ILE A 203 -1.20 11.48 2.68
CA ILE A 203 -2.31 11.00 1.84
C ILE A 203 -2.34 11.77 0.53
N GLY A 204 -2.49 11.08 -0.58
CA GLY A 204 -2.66 11.69 -1.91
C GLY A 204 -1.38 11.80 -2.73
N ALA A 205 -0.27 11.23 -2.28
CA ALA A 205 0.99 11.14 -3.01
C ALA A 205 1.84 9.96 -2.54
N THR A 206 2.77 9.54 -3.40
CA THR A 206 3.86 8.63 -3.04
C THR A 206 5.04 9.41 -2.43
N PRO A 207 5.96 8.76 -1.70
CA PRO A 207 7.15 9.41 -1.17
C PRO A 207 8.02 10.09 -2.24
N HIS A 208 8.22 9.49 -3.42
CA HIS A 208 9.03 10.09 -4.48
C HIS A 208 8.39 11.34 -5.13
N GLU A 209 7.05 11.43 -5.12
CA GLU A 209 6.35 12.63 -5.58
C GLU A 209 6.44 13.77 -4.56
N TYR A 210 6.46 13.43 -3.28
CA TYR A 210 6.29 14.40 -2.22
C TYR A 210 7.59 14.79 -1.50
N GLU A 211 8.46 13.82 -1.15
CA GLU A 211 9.59 14.05 -0.25
C GLU A 211 10.87 14.53 -0.96
N LYS A 212 10.96 14.38 -2.28
CA LYS A 212 12.12 14.77 -3.11
C LYS A 212 13.48 14.30 -2.53
N SER A 213 13.48 13.15 -1.87
CA SER A 213 14.67 12.55 -1.26
C SER A 213 15.33 11.57 -2.23
N GLU A 214 16.66 11.47 -2.17
CA GLU A 214 17.42 10.46 -2.94
C GLU A 214 17.04 9.02 -2.55
N LEU A 215 16.54 8.82 -1.33
CA LEU A 215 16.06 7.52 -0.86
C LEU A 215 14.79 7.07 -1.60
N PHE A 216 13.98 8.03 -2.07
CA PHE A 216 12.70 7.77 -2.73
C PHE A 216 12.77 8.18 -4.19
N GLN A 217 13.41 7.36 -5.00
CA GLN A 217 13.43 7.55 -6.46
C GLN A 217 12.34 6.68 -7.11
N GLU A 218 11.60 7.23 -8.07
CA GLU A 218 10.53 6.52 -8.79
C GLU A 218 11.01 5.21 -9.40
N LYS A 219 12.23 5.18 -9.97
CA LYS A 219 12.83 3.97 -10.55
C LYS A 219 13.00 2.81 -9.55
N ASN A 220 13.09 3.12 -8.26
CA ASN A 220 13.24 2.14 -7.18
C ASN A 220 11.88 1.75 -6.57
N PHE A 221 10.80 2.43 -6.95
CA PHE A 221 9.46 2.13 -6.46
C PHE A 221 8.90 0.90 -7.16
N ARG A 222 8.35 -0.02 -6.37
CA ARG A 222 7.68 -1.23 -6.84
C ARG A 222 6.34 -1.35 -6.15
N GLU A 223 5.35 -1.88 -6.87
CA GLU A 223 4.03 -2.17 -6.35
C GLU A 223 3.71 -3.65 -6.53
N ILE A 224 3.15 -4.24 -5.49
CA ILE A 224 2.67 -5.63 -5.50
C ILE A 224 1.19 -5.61 -5.14
N TYR A 225 0.40 -6.40 -5.85
CA TYR A 225 -1.00 -6.60 -5.52
C TYR A 225 -1.11 -7.32 -4.17
N THR A 226 -2.02 -6.84 -3.33
CA THR A 226 -2.39 -7.55 -2.12
C THR A 226 -3.02 -8.88 -2.49
N LYS A 227 -2.83 -9.90 -1.65
CA LYS A 227 -3.52 -11.17 -1.84
C LYS A 227 -5.01 -10.95 -1.57
N PHE A 228 -5.80 -11.27 -2.56
CA PHE A 228 -7.25 -11.28 -2.44
C PHE A 228 -7.69 -12.68 -1.96
N ASP A 229 -8.32 -12.75 -0.80
CA ASP A 229 -9.01 -13.94 -0.37
C ASP A 229 -10.50 -13.73 -0.67
N GLU A 230 -11.08 -14.62 -1.48
CA GLU A 230 -12.46 -14.51 -1.96
C GLU A 230 -13.49 -14.47 -0.83
N ALA A 231 -13.11 -14.92 0.36
CA ALA A 231 -14.04 -15.14 1.45
C ALA A 231 -14.35 -13.91 2.33
N TYR A 232 -13.74 -12.72 2.17
CA TYR A 232 -14.04 -11.51 3.00
C TYR A 232 -12.80 -10.67 3.39
N ASN A 233 -11.58 -11.02 2.98
CA ASN A 233 -10.39 -10.37 3.49
C ASN A 233 -9.85 -9.29 2.55
N THR A 234 -10.30 -8.08 2.77
CA THR A 234 -9.72 -6.85 2.18
C THR A 234 -8.57 -6.32 3.04
N ARG A 235 -7.75 -7.21 3.59
CA ARG A 235 -6.63 -6.86 4.46
C ARG A 235 -5.42 -6.40 3.63
N TRP A 236 -4.59 -5.57 4.21
CA TRP A 236 -3.29 -5.20 3.65
C TRP A 236 -2.28 -6.34 3.89
N ASN A 237 -2.34 -7.36 3.05
CA ASN A 237 -1.52 -8.55 3.18
C ASN A 237 -0.68 -8.84 1.93
N LEU A 238 0.45 -9.48 2.16
CA LEU A 238 1.36 -9.99 1.14
C LEU A 238 1.55 -11.49 1.33
N ASP A 239 1.77 -12.18 0.21
CA ASP A 239 2.28 -13.54 0.22
C ASP A 239 3.81 -13.52 0.34
N PHE A 240 4.34 -14.06 1.41
CA PHE A 240 5.76 -14.34 1.49
C PHE A 240 6.09 -15.71 0.87
N LEU A 241 7.16 -15.75 0.10
CA LEU A 241 7.70 -17.01 -0.38
C LEU A 241 8.35 -17.78 0.76
N GLU A 242 9.18 -17.09 1.51
CA GLU A 242 10.00 -17.66 2.55
C GLU A 242 10.23 -16.66 3.67
N VAL A 243 10.17 -17.14 4.89
CA VAL A 243 10.76 -16.48 6.04
C VAL A 243 12.01 -17.25 6.43
N LYS A 244 13.14 -16.55 6.53
CA LYS A 244 14.45 -17.15 6.82
C LYS A 244 15.00 -16.63 8.14
N TYR A 245 15.73 -17.49 8.82
CA TYR A 245 16.58 -17.16 9.95
C TYR A 245 17.96 -17.78 9.72
N ASP A 246 19.02 -16.97 9.77
CA ASP A 246 20.39 -17.43 9.50
C ASP A 246 20.52 -18.17 8.15
N ASN A 247 19.93 -17.61 7.09
CA ASN A 247 19.84 -18.20 5.74
C ASN A 247 19.09 -19.55 5.66
N LYS A 248 18.48 -20.02 6.74
CA LYS A 248 17.66 -21.22 6.75
C LYS A 248 16.20 -20.85 6.70
N VAL A 249 15.48 -21.48 5.79
CA VAL A 249 14.03 -21.32 5.69
C VAL A 249 13.38 -21.89 6.93
N ILE A 250 12.58 -21.10 7.60
CA ILE A 250 11.83 -21.47 8.80
C ILE A 250 10.33 -21.55 8.54
N SER A 251 9.87 -20.84 7.51
CA SER A 251 8.49 -20.87 7.08
C SER A 251 8.40 -20.61 5.58
N LYS A 252 7.37 -21.19 4.92
CA LYS A 252 7.11 -21.07 3.48
C LYS A 252 5.63 -20.80 3.23
N ASN A 253 5.37 -20.00 2.20
CA ASN A 253 4.02 -19.68 1.74
C ASN A 253 3.13 -19.02 2.80
N ASP A 254 3.73 -18.35 3.76
CA ASP A 254 2.99 -17.63 4.78
C ASP A 254 2.37 -16.36 4.22
N LEU A 255 1.24 -16.00 4.82
CA LEU A 255 0.65 -14.69 4.69
C LEU A 255 1.23 -13.75 5.71
N CYS A 256 1.33 -12.48 5.37
CA CYS A 256 1.55 -11.44 6.36
C CYS A 256 0.55 -10.29 6.19
N GLU A 257 0.08 -9.78 7.30
CA GLU A 257 -0.80 -8.61 7.38
C GLU A 257 -0.03 -7.41 7.94
N PHE A 258 -0.19 -6.23 7.34
CA PHE A 258 0.28 -4.99 7.95
C PHE A 258 -0.74 -4.44 8.94
N SER A 259 -0.28 -4.04 10.11
CA SER A 259 -1.14 -3.56 11.19
C SER A 259 -0.59 -2.32 11.87
N THR A 260 -1.49 -1.38 12.17
CA THR A 260 -1.22 -0.19 12.99
C THR A 260 -1.71 -0.34 14.43
N THR A 261 -2.18 -1.53 14.79
CA THR A 261 -2.65 -1.82 16.15
C THR A 261 -1.60 -2.50 17.02
N PHE A 262 -0.53 -3.00 16.41
CA PHE A 262 0.53 -3.71 17.12
C PHE A 262 1.84 -2.93 17.08
N GLY A 263 2.43 -2.70 18.25
CA GLY A 263 3.80 -2.17 18.34
C GLY A 263 4.84 -3.18 17.84
N PHE A 264 4.58 -4.45 18.03
CA PHE A 264 5.45 -5.59 17.71
C PHE A 264 5.11 -6.25 16.37
N ILE A 265 5.93 -7.24 16.00
CA ILE A 265 5.60 -8.26 15.02
C ILE A 265 4.94 -9.42 15.78
N VAL A 266 3.85 -9.97 15.24
CA VAL A 266 3.28 -11.21 15.75
C VAL A 266 3.63 -12.34 14.79
N ALA A 267 4.24 -13.38 15.32
CA ALA A 267 4.66 -14.56 14.57
C ALA A 267 3.70 -15.73 14.81
N PRO A 268 3.45 -16.57 13.79
CA PRO A 268 2.72 -17.82 13.95
C PRO A 268 3.54 -18.84 14.77
N VAL A 269 2.87 -19.89 15.20
CA VAL A 269 3.48 -20.96 16.02
C VAL A 269 4.68 -21.63 15.35
N SER A 270 4.72 -21.70 14.03
CA SER A 270 5.86 -22.23 13.25
C SER A 270 7.20 -21.56 13.57
N PHE A 271 7.15 -20.37 14.15
CA PHE A 271 8.35 -19.63 14.56
C PHE A 271 9.02 -20.18 15.83
N ILE A 272 8.43 -21.15 16.51
CA ILE A 272 8.99 -21.78 17.72
C ILE A 272 10.40 -22.36 17.49
N ASP A 273 10.74 -22.71 16.26
CA ASP A 273 12.07 -23.19 15.89
C ASP A 273 13.18 -22.18 16.15
N ILE A 274 12.89 -20.88 16.05
CA ILE A 274 13.86 -19.81 16.39
C ILE A 274 14.02 -19.73 17.92
N TYR A 275 12.94 -19.88 18.65
CA TYR A 275 13.01 -19.99 20.11
C TYR A 275 14.00 -21.06 20.53
N ASN A 276 13.88 -22.28 19.98
CA ASN A 276 14.76 -23.38 20.30
C ASN A 276 16.22 -23.12 19.94
N LYS A 277 16.49 -22.36 18.88
CA LYS A 277 17.86 -22.09 18.41
C LYS A 277 18.58 -21.00 19.20
N PHE A 278 17.87 -19.97 19.62
CA PHE A 278 18.48 -18.80 20.25
C PHE A 278 18.10 -18.66 21.73
N PHE A 279 16.84 -18.81 22.08
CA PHE A 279 16.32 -18.51 23.41
C PHE A 279 16.36 -19.70 24.37
N ASN A 280 16.54 -20.93 23.90
CA ASN A 280 16.64 -22.11 24.73
C ASN A 280 18.03 -22.19 25.40
N ARG A 281 18.30 -21.25 26.31
CA ARG A 281 19.55 -21.15 27.09
C ARG A 281 19.31 -20.42 28.41
N THR A 282 20.19 -20.65 29.37
CA THR A 282 20.17 -19.93 30.65
C THR A 282 20.30 -18.43 30.41
N GLY A 283 19.48 -17.62 31.08
CA GLY A 283 19.46 -16.17 30.96
C GLY A 283 18.53 -15.63 29.87
N CYS A 284 17.81 -16.50 29.13
CA CYS A 284 16.68 -16.11 28.27
C CYS A 284 15.40 -16.80 28.76
N TYR A 285 14.29 -16.09 28.69
CA TYR A 285 13.02 -16.52 29.27
C TYR A 285 11.86 -16.22 28.31
N GLY A 286 10.87 -17.12 28.32
CA GLY A 286 9.57 -16.90 27.70
C GLY A 286 8.50 -16.67 28.77
N LYS A 287 7.61 -15.72 28.56
CA LYS A 287 6.49 -15.44 29.45
C LYS A 287 5.24 -15.15 28.62
N TYR A 288 4.10 -15.66 29.09
CA TYR A 288 2.81 -15.34 28.49
C TYR A 288 2.25 -14.03 29.06
N ASN A 289 1.57 -13.29 28.21
CA ASN A 289 0.75 -12.15 28.60
C ASN A 289 -0.64 -12.65 29.01
N GLY A 290 -1.07 -12.31 30.21
CA GLY A 290 -2.35 -12.73 30.78
C GLY A 290 -2.23 -13.81 31.86
N ASP A 291 -3.37 -14.17 32.42
CA ASP A 291 -3.51 -15.31 33.33
C ASP A 291 -3.57 -16.65 32.57
N GLU A 292 -3.65 -17.77 33.29
CA GLU A 292 -3.63 -19.10 32.67
C GLU A 292 -4.81 -19.35 31.70
N GLU A 293 -5.94 -18.63 31.88
CA GLU A 293 -7.13 -18.76 31.04
C GLU A 293 -7.14 -17.84 29.82
N THR A 294 -6.34 -16.75 29.88
CA THR A 294 -6.30 -15.70 28.81
C THR A 294 -4.95 -15.60 28.10
N LYS A 295 -4.14 -16.65 28.16
CA LYS A 295 -2.83 -16.72 27.46
C LYS A 295 -2.98 -16.48 25.97
N LYS A 296 -2.74 -15.27 25.52
CA LYS A 296 -2.85 -14.93 24.08
C LYS A 296 -1.50 -14.85 23.39
N TYR A 297 -0.49 -14.33 24.09
CA TYR A 297 0.79 -14.03 23.48
C TYR A 297 1.95 -14.40 24.38
N MET A 298 2.92 -15.09 23.82
CA MET A 298 4.20 -15.32 24.44
C MET A 298 5.20 -14.28 23.98
N TYR A 299 5.90 -13.65 24.93
CA TYR A 299 7.04 -12.78 24.67
C TYR A 299 8.33 -13.36 25.24
N LEU A 300 9.43 -12.97 24.61
CA LEU A 300 10.77 -13.45 24.98
C LEU A 300 11.64 -12.30 25.45
N TYR A 301 12.47 -12.55 26.41
CA TYR A 301 13.49 -11.60 26.84
C TYR A 301 14.75 -12.34 27.33
N CYS A 302 15.88 -11.68 27.25
CA CYS A 302 17.15 -12.18 27.77
C CYS A 302 17.75 -11.16 28.75
N GLU A 303 18.46 -11.65 29.75
CA GLU A 303 19.27 -10.82 30.65
C GLU A 303 20.35 -10.05 29.87
N ASP A 304 20.80 -8.93 30.40
CA ASP A 304 21.83 -8.07 29.78
C ASP A 304 23.19 -8.78 29.63
N SER A 305 23.42 -9.84 30.39
CA SER A 305 24.59 -10.71 30.26
C SER A 305 24.64 -11.51 28.95
N ILE A 306 23.50 -11.64 28.27
CA ILE A 306 23.40 -12.38 27.01
C ILE A 306 23.76 -11.49 25.84
N ASP A 307 24.71 -11.93 25.06
CA ASP A 307 25.14 -11.23 23.83
C ASP A 307 24.10 -11.40 22.72
N ILE A 308 23.17 -10.43 22.64
CA ILE A 308 22.10 -10.39 21.62
C ILE A 308 22.62 -10.11 20.21
N THR A 309 23.89 -9.64 20.05
CA THR A 309 24.47 -9.41 18.73
C THR A 309 24.67 -10.70 17.94
N LYS A 310 24.65 -11.84 18.62
CA LYS A 310 24.71 -13.18 18.01
C LYS A 310 23.38 -13.61 17.38
N PHE A 311 22.31 -12.90 17.65
CA PHE A 311 21.03 -13.14 16.99
C PHE A 311 21.15 -12.84 15.49
N LYS A 312 20.74 -13.80 14.66
CA LYS A 312 20.85 -13.70 13.21
C LYS A 312 19.68 -12.95 12.62
N ASN A 313 19.87 -12.47 11.39
CA ASN A 313 18.82 -11.76 10.68
C ASN A 313 17.60 -12.65 10.42
N ILE A 314 16.43 -12.02 10.47
CA ILE A 314 15.19 -12.57 9.94
C ILE A 314 14.91 -11.88 8.62
N GLU A 315 14.64 -12.67 7.59
CA GLU A 315 14.40 -12.18 6.23
C GLU A 315 13.04 -12.66 5.76
N PHE A 316 12.21 -11.72 5.30
CA PHE A 316 10.91 -11.97 4.70
C PHE A 316 10.99 -11.70 3.21
N THR A 317 10.91 -12.75 2.39
CA THR A 317 11.03 -12.63 0.93
C THR A 317 9.71 -12.96 0.26
N THR A 318 9.19 -12.08 -0.59
CA THR A 318 7.95 -12.31 -1.35
C THR A 318 8.13 -13.32 -2.47
N LYS A 319 7.01 -13.89 -2.98
CA LYS A 319 7.02 -14.92 -4.04
C LYS A 319 7.76 -14.51 -5.30
N ASN A 320 7.66 -13.26 -5.68
CA ASN A 320 8.37 -12.70 -6.85
C ASN A 320 9.80 -12.25 -6.52
N LYS A 321 10.25 -12.42 -5.27
CA LYS A 321 11.56 -11.98 -4.76
C LYS A 321 11.84 -10.48 -4.93
N GLU A 322 10.81 -9.69 -5.14
CA GLU A 322 10.95 -8.25 -5.29
C GLU A 322 11.08 -7.55 -3.94
N ILE A 323 10.37 -8.03 -2.91
CA ILE A 323 10.51 -7.53 -1.54
C ILE A 323 11.39 -8.48 -0.75
N ASN A 324 12.34 -7.89 -0.02
CA ASN A 324 13.11 -8.56 1.00
C ASN A 324 13.21 -7.65 2.23
N PHE A 325 12.41 -7.93 3.27
CA PHE A 325 12.52 -7.24 4.54
C PHE A 325 13.52 -7.96 5.42
N VAL A 326 14.60 -7.30 5.76
CA VAL A 326 15.66 -7.84 6.62
C VAL A 326 15.59 -7.16 7.98
N LEU A 327 15.39 -7.93 9.04
CA LEU A 327 15.40 -7.47 10.41
C LEU A 327 16.63 -8.00 11.13
N THR A 328 17.39 -7.10 11.71
CA THR A 328 18.59 -7.40 12.48
C THR A 328 18.30 -7.42 13.98
N TYR A 329 19.25 -7.86 14.79
CA TYR A 329 19.10 -7.78 16.24
C TYR A 329 18.81 -6.35 16.74
N LYS A 330 19.30 -5.31 16.04
CA LYS A 330 19.03 -3.91 16.39
C LYS A 330 17.57 -3.52 16.22
N ASP A 331 16.91 -4.14 15.26
CA ASP A 331 15.47 -3.91 15.00
C ASP A 331 14.60 -4.72 15.95
N LEU A 332 15.09 -5.87 16.42
CA LEU A 332 14.31 -6.88 17.09
C LEU A 332 14.51 -6.95 18.60
N PHE A 333 15.49 -6.27 19.16
CA PHE A 333 15.71 -6.24 20.59
C PHE A 333 15.63 -4.84 21.15
N LYS A 334 15.03 -4.74 22.34
CA LYS A 334 14.94 -3.52 23.12
C LYS A 334 15.41 -3.75 24.53
N LYS A 335 16.38 -2.94 24.95
CA LYS A 335 16.84 -2.95 26.35
C LYS A 335 15.91 -2.14 27.23
N ILE A 336 15.40 -2.76 28.27
CA ILE A 336 14.55 -2.17 29.30
C ILE A 336 15.03 -2.65 30.66
N GLY A 337 15.53 -1.73 31.46
CA GLY A 337 16.18 -2.11 32.72
C GLY A 337 17.39 -3.02 32.47
N THR A 338 17.36 -4.20 33.07
CA THR A 338 18.41 -5.23 32.96
C THR A 338 18.12 -6.31 31.93
N ASN A 339 17.04 -6.16 31.15
CA ASN A 339 16.61 -7.17 30.18
C ASN A 339 16.56 -6.61 28.76
N ASN A 340 16.86 -7.49 27.79
CA ASN A 340 16.71 -7.26 26.37
C ASN A 340 15.43 -7.98 25.91
N TYR A 341 14.38 -7.24 25.63
CA TYR A 341 13.09 -7.78 25.17
C TYR A 341 13.11 -7.99 23.67
N PHE A 342 12.63 -9.16 23.23
CA PHE A 342 12.50 -9.50 21.84
C PHE A 342 11.15 -8.97 21.30
N LEU A 343 11.20 -8.24 20.20
CA LEU A 343 10.06 -7.50 19.67
C LEU A 343 9.21 -8.32 18.68
N ILE A 344 9.26 -9.64 18.80
CA ILE A 344 8.33 -10.55 18.13
C ILE A 344 7.57 -11.30 19.20
N LEU A 345 6.26 -11.26 19.11
CA LEU A 345 5.35 -12.01 19.94
C LEU A 345 4.92 -13.29 19.24
N PHE A 346 4.64 -14.31 19.99
CA PHE A 346 4.11 -15.57 19.48
C PHE A 346 2.67 -15.74 19.91
N ASN A 347 1.84 -16.17 18.96
CA ASN A 347 0.46 -16.54 19.25
C ASN A 347 0.17 -17.88 18.58
N GLU A 348 -0.25 -18.85 19.39
CA GLU A 348 -0.53 -20.22 18.93
C GLU A 348 -1.80 -20.30 18.07
N ASP A 349 -2.69 -19.32 18.19
CA ASP A 349 -3.96 -19.26 17.45
C ASP A 349 -3.83 -18.56 16.09
N ILE A 350 -2.66 -18.00 15.78
CA ILE A 350 -2.42 -17.23 14.55
C ILE A 350 -1.55 -18.05 13.59
N ASN A 351 -2.04 -18.20 12.36
CA ASN A 351 -1.33 -18.90 11.29
C ASN A 351 -0.65 -17.96 10.28
N GLU A 352 -0.69 -16.65 10.52
CA GLU A 352 -0.15 -15.61 9.67
C GLU A 352 0.75 -14.66 10.46
N TRP A 353 1.67 -13.98 9.75
CA TRP A 353 2.48 -12.94 10.35
C TRP A 353 1.71 -11.63 10.41
N ILE A 354 1.79 -10.92 11.54
CA ILE A 354 1.28 -9.56 11.65
C ILE A 354 2.49 -8.62 11.77
N LEU A 355 2.65 -7.74 10.80
CA LEU A 355 3.76 -6.79 10.72
C LEU A 355 3.32 -5.44 11.31
N GLY A 356 3.74 -5.17 12.53
CA GLY A 356 3.39 -3.96 13.27
C GLY A 356 4.31 -2.77 12.98
N HIS A 357 4.35 -1.83 13.93
CA HIS A 357 5.08 -0.56 13.78
C HIS A 357 6.57 -0.72 13.50
N ILE A 358 7.20 -1.80 13.94
CA ILE A 358 8.63 -2.06 13.68
C ILE A 358 8.91 -2.07 12.18
N ILE A 359 8.09 -2.78 11.40
CA ILE A 359 8.24 -2.84 9.94
C ILE A 359 7.84 -1.51 9.30
N LEU A 360 6.69 -0.95 9.71
CA LEU A 360 6.18 0.30 9.15
C LEU A 360 7.13 1.48 9.41
N ASN A 361 7.86 1.46 10.53
CA ASN A 361 8.87 2.48 10.85
C ASN A 361 10.18 2.26 10.07
N LYS A 362 10.62 1.01 9.92
CA LYS A 362 11.87 0.70 9.22
C LYS A 362 11.74 0.86 7.70
N TYR A 363 10.61 0.46 7.15
CA TYR A 363 10.33 0.49 5.72
C TYR A 363 9.18 1.44 5.42
N THR A 364 9.38 2.32 4.45
CA THR A 364 8.29 3.20 3.99
C THR A 364 7.37 2.40 3.09
N ILE A 365 6.32 1.85 3.69
CA ILE A 365 5.29 1.08 3.00
C ILE A 365 4.22 2.03 2.48
N VAL A 366 3.91 1.92 1.20
CA VAL A 366 2.93 2.77 0.50
C VAL A 366 1.71 1.92 0.17
N PHE A 367 0.54 2.40 0.51
CA PHE A 367 -0.73 1.72 0.27
C PHE A 367 -1.53 2.45 -0.80
N ASN A 368 -2.10 1.72 -1.75
CA ASN A 368 -3.00 2.27 -2.75
C ASN A 368 -4.36 1.57 -2.68
N THR A 369 -5.39 2.28 -2.22
CA THR A 369 -6.72 1.70 -2.02
C THR A 369 -7.47 1.44 -3.33
N GLU A 370 -7.17 2.17 -4.41
CA GLU A 370 -7.81 1.98 -5.72
C GLU A 370 -7.23 0.78 -6.46
N LYS A 371 -5.89 0.73 -6.56
CA LYS A 371 -5.18 -0.36 -7.25
C LYS A 371 -5.08 -1.62 -6.39
N ARG A 372 -5.30 -1.50 -5.07
CA ARG A 372 -5.08 -2.59 -4.10
C ARG A 372 -3.65 -3.11 -4.12
N THR A 373 -2.73 -2.19 -4.12
CA THR A 373 -1.30 -2.49 -4.14
C THR A 373 -0.63 -2.01 -2.87
N ILE A 374 0.43 -2.71 -2.51
CA ILE A 374 1.39 -2.30 -1.51
C ILE A 374 2.67 -1.95 -2.24
N GLY A 375 3.11 -0.71 -2.09
CA GLY A 375 4.31 -0.17 -2.68
C GLY A 375 5.47 -0.11 -1.67
N TYR A 376 6.69 -0.19 -2.18
CA TYR A 376 7.92 -0.09 -1.40
C TYR A 376 9.07 0.36 -2.29
N TYR A 377 10.19 0.73 -1.66
CA TYR A 377 11.40 1.14 -2.35
C TYR A 377 12.49 0.08 -2.21
N ILE A 378 13.03 -0.35 -3.35
CA ILE A 378 14.18 -1.24 -3.38
C ILE A 378 15.42 -0.42 -2.99
N ASP A 379 16.19 -0.93 -2.03
CA ASP A 379 17.50 -0.35 -1.71
C ASP A 379 18.46 -0.60 -2.88
N PRO A 380 18.98 0.45 -3.55
CA PRO A 380 19.91 0.30 -4.66
C PRO A 380 21.17 -0.49 -4.30
N SER A 381 21.54 -0.50 -3.02
CA SER A 381 22.71 -1.27 -2.54
C SER A 381 22.44 -2.77 -2.47
N SER A 382 21.17 -3.19 -2.46
CA SER A 382 20.77 -4.61 -2.41
C SER A 382 20.69 -5.28 -3.79
N GLU A 383 20.75 -4.52 -4.89
CA GLU A 383 20.73 -5.04 -6.26
C GLU A 383 22.06 -5.68 -6.71
N THR A 384 22.75 -6.40 -5.83
CA THR A 384 23.87 -7.26 -6.26
C THR A 384 23.42 -8.56 -6.91
N ASN A 385 22.21 -8.62 -7.47
CA ASN A 385 21.71 -9.82 -8.13
C ASN A 385 22.11 -9.82 -9.61
N PRO A 386 23.00 -10.75 -10.06
CA PRO A 386 23.53 -10.77 -11.43
C PRO A 386 22.49 -11.07 -12.51
N GLU A 387 21.27 -11.50 -12.15
CA GLU A 387 20.23 -11.85 -13.13
C GLU A 387 19.64 -10.65 -13.89
N ASN A 388 19.73 -9.43 -13.36
CA ASN A 388 19.19 -8.25 -14.04
C ASN A 388 20.14 -7.63 -15.08
N LYS A 389 21.44 -7.97 -15.05
CA LYS A 389 22.41 -7.51 -16.08
C LYS A 389 22.09 -8.06 -17.47
N SER A 390 21.45 -9.24 -17.56
CA SER A 390 21.11 -9.88 -18.83
C SER A 390 20.06 -9.09 -19.63
N LYS A 391 19.04 -8.53 -18.96
CA LYS A 391 17.96 -7.79 -19.65
C LYS A 391 18.42 -6.45 -20.20
N THR A 392 19.29 -5.75 -19.49
CA THR A 392 19.82 -4.45 -19.92
C THR A 392 20.68 -4.59 -21.17
N HIS A 393 21.49 -5.65 -21.27
CA HIS A 393 22.26 -5.96 -22.49
C HIS A 393 21.34 -6.29 -23.67
N LEU A 394 20.23 -6.97 -23.45
CA LEU A 394 19.26 -7.27 -24.50
C LEU A 394 18.62 -5.98 -25.06
N TYR A 395 18.22 -5.05 -24.19
CA TYR A 395 17.67 -3.74 -24.60
C TYR A 395 18.69 -2.90 -25.40
N ILE A 396 19.95 -2.88 -24.99
CA ILE A 396 21.03 -2.16 -25.73
C ILE A 396 21.20 -2.79 -27.12
N ILE A 397 21.20 -4.11 -27.23
CA ILE A 397 21.28 -4.82 -28.52
C ILE A 397 20.09 -4.47 -29.42
N PHE A 398 18.86 -4.43 -28.88
CA PHE A 398 17.67 -4.02 -29.65
C PHE A 398 17.75 -2.57 -30.14
N ILE A 399 18.25 -1.65 -29.33
CA ILE A 399 18.43 -0.25 -29.71
C ILE A 399 19.48 -0.14 -30.87
N VAL A 400 20.61 -0.83 -30.72
CA VAL A 400 21.66 -0.81 -31.78
C VAL A 400 21.13 -1.41 -33.06
N LEU A 401 20.41 -2.54 -32.99
CA LEU A 401 19.80 -3.16 -34.20
C LEU A 401 18.77 -2.24 -34.86
N SER A 402 17.94 -1.54 -34.07
CA SER A 402 16.95 -0.61 -34.62
C SER A 402 17.60 0.60 -35.35
N VAL A 403 18.69 1.11 -34.80
CA VAL A 403 19.46 2.22 -35.45
C VAL A 403 20.11 1.77 -36.78
N VAL A 404 20.69 0.55 -36.76
CA VAL A 404 21.26 -0.05 -37.99
C VAL A 404 20.18 -0.27 -39.05
N PHE A 405 19.01 -0.79 -38.64
CA PHE A 405 17.89 -1.01 -39.58
C PHE A 405 17.35 0.29 -40.15
N LEU A 406 17.26 1.34 -39.36
CA LEU A 406 16.87 2.67 -39.83
C LEU A 406 17.88 3.22 -40.83
N GLY A 407 19.18 3.05 -40.61
CA GLY A 407 20.25 3.41 -41.50
C GLY A 407 20.16 2.72 -42.87
N VAL A 408 19.86 1.42 -42.88
CA VAL A 408 19.64 0.65 -44.12
C VAL A 408 18.42 1.15 -44.89
N ILE A 409 17.31 1.46 -44.21
CA ILE A 409 16.10 2.03 -44.83
C ILE A 409 16.43 3.39 -45.49
N ILE A 410 17.11 4.27 -44.79
CA ILE A 410 17.52 5.59 -45.33
C ILE A 410 18.46 5.40 -46.52
N GLY A 411 19.41 4.49 -46.44
CA GLY A 411 20.32 4.16 -47.54
C GLY A 411 19.57 3.67 -48.78
N LEU A 412 18.58 2.79 -48.62
CA LEU A 412 17.71 2.31 -49.69
C LEU A 412 16.85 3.42 -50.28
N LEU A 413 16.31 4.32 -49.48
CA LEU A 413 15.54 5.46 -49.97
C LEU A 413 16.44 6.41 -50.78
N VAL A 414 17.63 6.73 -50.30
CA VAL A 414 18.61 7.53 -51.04
C VAL A 414 18.99 6.85 -52.36
N TYR A 415 19.20 5.54 -52.35
CA TYR A 415 19.49 4.78 -53.58
C TYR A 415 18.33 4.83 -54.58
N ILE A 416 17.08 4.60 -54.14
CA ILE A 416 15.88 4.61 -54.99
C ILE A 416 15.60 6.02 -55.56
N PHE A 417 15.67 7.04 -54.73
CA PHE A 417 15.26 8.39 -55.15
C PHE A 417 16.38 9.19 -55.81
N TYR A 418 17.65 8.98 -55.44
CA TYR A 418 18.76 9.76 -55.95
C TYR A 418 19.57 9.03 -57.02
N TYR A 419 19.95 7.77 -56.82
CA TYR A 419 20.81 7.05 -57.74
C TYR A 419 20.05 6.35 -58.88
N ARG A 420 18.94 5.70 -58.61
CA ARG A 420 18.17 5.00 -59.64
C ARG A 420 17.69 5.87 -60.79
N PRO A 421 17.20 7.13 -60.60
CA PRO A 421 16.87 8.02 -61.73
C PRO A 421 18.09 8.44 -62.53
N LYS A 422 19.28 8.57 -61.92
CA LYS A 422 20.51 8.99 -62.60
C LYS A 422 21.03 7.88 -63.51
N TYR A 423 20.86 6.63 -63.15
CA TYR A 423 21.27 5.50 -64.03
C TYR A 423 20.26 5.21 -65.13
N ARG A 424 18.98 5.56 -65.01
CA ARG A 424 18.01 5.45 -66.09
C ARG A 424 18.24 6.46 -67.28
N LYS A 425 18.97 7.50 -67.02
CA LYS A 425 19.31 8.50 -68.11
C LYS A 425 20.51 8.14 -68.99
N ILE A 426 21.14 7.00 -68.78
CA ILE A 426 22.34 6.53 -69.49
C ILE A 426 22.03 5.28 -70.35
N ARG A 427 20.84 5.11 -70.88
CA ARG A 427 20.64 4.21 -72.03
C ARG A 427 20.15 5.02 -73.22
N PRO A 428 20.99 5.15 -74.23
CA PRO A 428 20.55 5.67 -75.54
C PRO A 428 19.66 4.62 -76.23
N ASN A 429 18.71 5.18 -76.98
CA ASN A 429 17.91 4.49 -77.97
C ASN A 429 18.70 3.43 -78.75
N GLU A 430 18.22 2.20 -78.72
CA GLU A 430 18.35 1.24 -79.78
C GLU A 430 17.41 0.07 -79.59
N LEU A 431 16.60 -0.17 -80.59
CA LEU A 431 15.78 -1.32 -80.93
C LEU A 431 14.26 -1.14 -80.76
N GLU A 432 13.76 -0.34 -81.75
CA GLU A 432 12.51 -0.73 -82.40
C GLU A 432 12.86 -1.90 -83.33
N GLU A 433 12.21 -3.04 -83.09
CA GLU A 433 11.82 -3.97 -84.18
C GLU A 433 10.74 -4.92 -83.65
N ASN A 434 9.55 -4.75 -84.24
CA ASN A 434 8.55 -5.69 -84.62
C ASN A 434 8.55 -7.06 -83.96
N PHE A 435 7.41 -7.41 -83.38
CA PHE A 435 6.71 -8.64 -83.78
C PHE A 435 5.24 -8.58 -83.29
N ASP A 436 4.38 -8.39 -84.27
CA ASP A 436 3.00 -8.79 -84.31
C ASP A 436 2.88 -10.32 -84.13
N TYR A 437 1.89 -10.82 -83.43
CA TYR A 437 0.95 -11.83 -83.89
C TYR A 437 0.17 -12.49 -82.74
N THR A 438 -1.15 -12.27 -82.84
CA THR A 438 -2.29 -13.22 -82.71
C THR A 438 -2.55 -13.98 -81.37
N SER A 439 -3.70 -13.58 -80.85
CA SER A 439 -4.94 -14.36 -80.62
C SER A 439 -4.81 -15.84 -80.22
N ASN A 440 -5.42 -16.22 -79.17
CA ASN A 440 -6.60 -17.13 -79.09
C ASN A 440 -6.91 -17.53 -77.65
N ASP A 441 -8.12 -17.22 -77.26
CA ASP A 441 -9.24 -18.08 -76.92
C ASP A 441 -8.96 -19.31 -76.00
N ASN A 442 -9.82 -19.35 -75.07
CA ASN A 442 -10.67 -20.44 -74.51
C ASN A 442 -10.48 -20.67 -73.02
N ASN A 443 -11.51 -20.28 -72.31
CA ASN A 443 -12.65 -21.07 -71.91
C ASN A 443 -12.37 -22.15 -70.86
N ASN A 444 -13.27 -22.10 -69.93
CA ASN A 444 -13.87 -23.18 -69.13
C ASN A 444 -13.32 -23.37 -67.74
N ASN A 445 -14.15 -23.00 -66.82
CA ASN A 445 -15.25 -23.75 -66.21
C ASN A 445 -14.88 -24.54 -64.97
N GLN A 446 -15.70 -24.25 -64.02
CA GLN A 446 -16.37 -25.17 -63.06
C GLN A 446 -15.69 -25.42 -61.71
N ASN A 447 -16.38 -24.90 -60.75
CA ASN A 447 -17.24 -25.66 -59.78
C ASN A 447 -16.57 -26.56 -58.79
N SER A 448 -16.90 -26.32 -57.60
CA SER A 448 -17.68 -27.07 -56.56
C SER A 448 -17.01 -26.85 -55.23
N GLN A 449 -17.72 -26.30 -54.33
CA GLN A 449 -18.67 -26.90 -53.41
C GLN A 449 -18.07 -27.89 -52.44
N GLU A 450 -18.41 -27.55 -51.26
CA GLU A 450 -18.88 -28.37 -50.10
C GLU A 450 -17.82 -28.50 -49.01
N ASP A 451 -18.17 -28.06 -47.90
CA ASP A 451 -19.06 -28.45 -46.83
C ASP A 451 -18.35 -29.13 -45.65
N ASN A 452 -18.82 -28.69 -44.52
CA ASN A 452 -19.09 -29.47 -43.30
C ASN A 452 -18.01 -29.50 -42.20
N LYS A 453 -18.45 -28.89 -41.19
CA LYS A 453 -19.06 -29.40 -39.94
C LYS A 453 -18.11 -29.74 -38.80
N LEU A 454 -18.46 -29.07 -37.74
CA LEU A 454 -18.80 -29.56 -36.39
C LEU A 454 -17.70 -30.31 -35.60
N GLY A 455 -17.45 -29.82 -34.44
CA GLY A 455 -17.96 -30.43 -33.24
C GLY A 455 -16.97 -30.55 -32.09
N VAL A 456 -17.50 -30.11 -31.00
CA VAL A 456 -17.28 -30.39 -29.59
C VAL A 456 -16.29 -29.49 -28.91
#